data_ec0fbc19af74307d5c8fd07301d2ba20
#
_entry.id   ec0fbc19af74307d5c8fd07301d2ba20
#
_cell.length_a   1.000
_cell.length_b   1.000
_cell.length_c   1.000
_cell.angle_alpha   90.00
_cell.angle_beta   90.00
_cell.angle_gamma   90.00
#
_symmetry.space_group_name_H-M   'P 1'
#
loop_
_entity.id
_entity.type
_entity.pdbx_description
1 polymer ?
#
loop_
_entity_poly.entity_id
_entity_poly.type
_entity_poly.pdbx_seq_one_letter_code
_entity_poly.pdbx_strand_id
1 'polypeptide(L)'
;NYTTVLLEKLNAGMIDREEFNSENLKGEALISFLGISGSPLVDYNNLPLSLLPGDRLVIMSDGLYKVLPDADILNIVNNFSNVNETAMALEIKAEKTATKNGISRDNTTIAVLKIK
;
A
#
# COMPACT_ATOMS: atom_id res chain seq x y z
N ASN A 1 6.96 10.56 -1.35
CA ASN A 1 5.88 10.09 -2.20
C ASN A 1 5.45 11.21 -3.18
N TYR A 2 4.56 10.91 -4.11
CA TYR A 2 4.12 11.87 -5.14
C TYR A 2 3.51 13.15 -4.54
N THR A 3 2.66 13.01 -3.54
CA THR A 3 2.05 14.15 -2.82
C THR A 3 3.08 15.04 -2.16
N THR A 4 4.15 14.46 -1.59
CA THR A 4 5.25 15.24 -0.99
C THR A 4 5.96 16.09 -2.03
N VAL A 5 6.24 15.52 -3.22
CA VAL A 5 6.86 16.28 -4.33
C VAL A 5 5.95 17.41 -4.83
N LEU A 6 4.65 17.15 -4.94
CA LEU A 6 3.67 18.18 -5.30
C LEU A 6 3.62 19.31 -4.27
N LEU A 7 3.68 18.97 -2.98
CA LEU A 7 3.66 19.93 -1.89
C LEU A 7 4.93 20.81 -1.91
N GLU A 8 6.09 20.22 -2.17
CA GLU A 8 7.33 20.95 -2.34
C GLU A 8 7.26 21.93 -3.53
N LYS A 9 6.70 21.51 -4.66
CA LYS A 9 6.48 22.36 -5.83
C LYS A 9 5.52 23.50 -5.53
N LEU A 10 4.43 23.24 -4.79
CA LEU A 10 3.49 24.28 -4.36
C LEU A 10 4.19 25.31 -3.45
N ASN A 11 4.94 24.85 -2.45
CA ASN A 11 5.66 25.70 -1.52
C ASN A 11 6.77 26.53 -2.20
N ALA A 12 7.39 25.98 -3.25
CA ALA A 12 8.38 26.67 -4.07
C ALA A 12 7.77 27.64 -5.11
N GLY A 13 6.43 27.71 -5.20
CA GLY A 13 5.75 28.55 -6.18
C GLY A 13 5.82 28.05 -7.63
N MET A 14 6.22 26.78 -7.83
CA MET A 14 6.34 26.17 -9.17
C MET A 14 4.98 25.73 -9.74
N ILE A 15 4.01 25.49 -8.88
CA ILE A 15 2.60 25.18 -9.21
C ILE A 15 1.69 25.98 -8.30
N ASP A 16 0.47 26.27 -8.75
CA ASP A 16 -0.55 26.90 -7.93
C ASP A 16 -1.40 25.88 -7.16
N ARG A 17 -2.33 26.37 -6.35
CA ARG A 17 -3.18 25.54 -5.52
C ARG A 17 -4.15 24.68 -6.33
N GLU A 18 -4.64 25.22 -7.46
CA GLU A 18 -5.59 24.52 -8.34
C GLU A 18 -4.86 23.37 -9.05
N GLU A 19 -3.68 23.63 -9.58
CA GLU A 19 -2.82 22.62 -10.19
C GLU A 19 -2.39 21.55 -9.19
N PHE A 20 -2.00 21.94 -7.97
CA PHE A 20 -1.73 20.99 -6.89
C PHE A 20 -2.91 20.06 -6.62
N ASN A 21 -4.11 20.61 -6.48
CA ASN A 21 -5.31 19.81 -6.21
C ASN A 21 -5.64 18.87 -7.38
N SER A 22 -5.53 19.36 -8.61
CA SER A 22 -5.76 18.56 -9.83
C SER A 22 -4.77 17.39 -9.93
N GLU A 23 -3.48 17.66 -9.73
CA GLU A 23 -2.43 16.63 -9.78
C GLU A 23 -2.51 15.68 -8.60
N ASN A 24 -2.87 16.16 -7.41
CA ASN A 24 -3.04 15.32 -6.23
C ASN A 24 -4.23 14.36 -6.34
N LEU A 25 -5.29 14.72 -7.09
CA LEU A 25 -6.39 13.82 -7.43
C LEU A 25 -5.97 12.72 -8.41
N LYS A 26 -5.00 12.98 -9.27
CA LYS A 26 -4.35 11.98 -10.13
C LYS A 26 -3.36 11.10 -9.37
N GLY A 27 -3.14 11.35 -8.13
CA GLY A 27 -2.17 11.08 -7.08
C GLY A 27 -1.55 9.70 -6.95
N GLU A 28 -1.56 8.87 -7.99
CA GLU A 28 -1.05 7.50 -7.95
C GLU A 28 0.19 7.29 -8.83
N ALA A 29 0.72 8.36 -9.42
CA ALA A 29 1.92 8.24 -10.22
C ALA A 29 3.14 7.89 -9.35
N LEU A 30 3.86 6.86 -9.72
CA LEU A 30 5.13 6.51 -9.10
C LEU A 30 6.18 7.54 -9.50
N ILE A 31 6.89 8.07 -8.51
CA ILE A 31 8.02 8.99 -8.72
C ILE A 31 9.36 8.26 -8.76
N SER A 32 9.37 6.99 -8.37
CA SER A 32 10.55 6.13 -8.40
C SER A 32 10.13 4.69 -8.71
N PHE A 33 10.80 4.09 -9.70
CA PHE A 33 10.50 2.75 -10.17
C PHE A 33 11.75 2.15 -10.85
N LEU A 34 11.75 0.84 -11.04
CA LEU A 34 12.81 0.17 -11.78
C LEU A 34 12.82 0.61 -13.25
N GLY A 35 13.98 1.03 -13.73
CA GLY A 35 14.13 1.54 -15.10
C GLY A 35 14.01 3.07 -15.23
N ILE A 36 13.81 3.79 -14.13
CA ILE A 36 13.90 5.25 -14.13
C ILE A 36 15.34 5.70 -14.46
N SER A 37 15.47 6.82 -15.16
CA SER A 37 16.80 7.41 -15.41
C SER A 37 17.45 7.83 -14.09
N GLY A 38 18.67 7.35 -13.85
CA GLY A 38 19.38 7.56 -12.58
C GLY A 38 19.09 6.46 -11.55
N SER A 39 19.43 6.72 -10.30
CA SER A 39 19.18 5.79 -9.20
C SER A 39 17.75 5.94 -8.67
N PRO A 40 17.00 4.85 -8.53
CA PRO A 40 15.68 4.91 -7.91
C PRO A 40 15.78 5.34 -6.44
N LEU A 41 14.81 6.10 -5.98
CA LEU A 41 14.63 6.40 -4.55
C LEU A 41 14.09 5.14 -3.86
N VAL A 42 14.77 4.71 -2.82
CA VAL A 42 14.38 3.53 -2.04
C VAL A 42 14.11 3.94 -0.60
N ASP A 43 12.89 3.68 -0.14
CA ASP A 43 12.57 3.80 1.27
C ASP A 43 12.98 2.51 2.00
N TYR A 44 13.75 2.64 3.06
CA TYR A 44 14.20 1.51 3.86
C TYR A 44 14.36 1.91 5.33
N ASN A 45 14.28 0.92 6.19
CA ASN A 45 14.54 1.13 7.61
C ASN A 45 16.05 1.18 7.85
N ASN A 46 16.52 2.20 8.55
CA ASN A 46 17.94 2.33 8.92
C ASN A 46 18.39 1.25 9.91
N LEU A 47 17.47 0.71 10.68
CA LEU A 47 17.70 -0.36 11.64
C LEU A 47 16.87 -1.59 11.27
N PRO A 48 17.41 -2.80 11.46
CA PRO A 48 16.63 -4.02 11.27
C PRO A 48 15.41 -4.05 12.20
N LEU A 49 14.30 -4.53 11.69
CA LEU A 49 13.11 -4.81 12.48
C LEU A 49 13.29 -6.16 13.20
N SER A 50 13.26 -6.14 14.53
CA SER A 50 13.27 -7.37 15.31
C SER A 50 11.92 -8.05 15.26
N LEU A 51 11.92 -9.33 14.90
CA LEU A 51 10.71 -10.15 14.82
C LEU A 51 10.74 -11.19 15.93
N LEU A 52 9.59 -11.41 16.55
CA LEU A 52 9.39 -12.40 17.60
C LEU A 52 8.59 -13.60 17.07
N PRO A 53 8.75 -14.81 17.67
CA PRO A 53 7.89 -15.93 17.35
C PRO A 53 6.42 -15.57 17.49
N GLY A 54 5.64 -15.90 16.47
CA GLY A 54 4.22 -15.53 16.40
C GLY A 54 3.92 -14.27 15.62
N ASP A 55 4.91 -13.41 15.39
CA ASP A 55 4.76 -12.23 14.53
C ASP A 55 4.39 -12.64 13.11
N ARG A 56 3.64 -11.78 12.45
CA ARG A 56 3.22 -11.98 11.07
C ARG A 56 3.57 -10.76 10.23
N LEU A 57 4.10 -11.05 9.05
CA LEU A 57 4.38 -10.05 8.03
C LEU A 57 3.39 -10.25 6.88
N VAL A 58 2.80 -9.17 6.43
CA VAL A 58 1.97 -9.16 5.22
C VAL A 58 2.60 -8.22 4.21
N ILE A 59 2.94 -8.78 3.05
CA ILE A 59 3.43 -8.01 1.90
C ILE A 59 2.30 -8.02 0.88
N MET A 60 1.93 -6.85 0.39
CA MET A 60 0.76 -6.72 -0.47
C MET A 60 0.95 -5.67 -1.54
N SER A 61 0.29 -5.86 -2.68
CA SER A 61 0.15 -4.82 -3.70
C SER A 61 -0.99 -3.86 -3.36
N ASP A 62 -1.07 -2.76 -4.11
CA ASP A 62 -2.08 -1.72 -3.92
C ASP A 62 -3.51 -2.20 -4.19
N GLY A 63 -3.69 -3.25 -4.96
CA GLY A 63 -4.99 -3.90 -5.12
C GLY A 63 -5.63 -4.39 -3.81
N LEU A 64 -4.83 -4.54 -2.73
CA LEU A 64 -5.35 -4.85 -1.40
C LEU A 64 -5.50 -3.58 -0.53
N TYR A 65 -4.41 -2.85 -0.27
CA TYR A 65 -4.42 -1.77 0.71
C TYR A 65 -5.22 -0.54 0.29
N LYS A 66 -5.49 -0.36 -1.00
CA LYS A 66 -6.41 0.68 -1.49
C LYS A 66 -7.87 0.35 -1.25
N VAL A 67 -8.19 -0.91 -1.07
CA VAL A 67 -9.56 -1.41 -0.88
C VAL A 67 -9.86 -1.68 0.59
N LEU A 68 -8.91 -2.26 1.33
CA LEU A 68 -9.08 -2.60 2.74
C LEU A 68 -8.35 -1.60 3.65
N PRO A 69 -9.04 -1.03 4.65
CA PRO A 69 -8.39 -0.31 5.73
C PRO A 69 -7.46 -1.22 6.55
N ASP A 70 -6.43 -0.63 7.14
CA ASP A 70 -5.47 -1.34 8.00
C ASP A 70 -6.15 -2.13 9.13
N ALA A 71 -7.22 -1.56 9.71
CA ALA A 71 -7.99 -2.23 10.76
C ALA A 71 -8.62 -3.55 10.31
N ASP A 72 -9.13 -3.61 9.09
CA ASP A 72 -9.71 -4.84 8.51
C ASP A 72 -8.62 -5.87 8.21
N ILE A 73 -7.48 -5.43 7.69
CA ILE A 73 -6.32 -6.28 7.43
C ILE A 73 -5.84 -6.88 8.76
N LEU A 74 -5.63 -6.06 9.78
CA LEU A 74 -5.18 -6.47 11.10
C LEU A 74 -6.13 -7.49 11.74
N ASN A 75 -7.43 -7.23 11.66
CA ASN A 75 -8.46 -8.12 12.19
C ASN A 75 -8.40 -9.52 11.53
N ILE A 76 -8.26 -9.57 10.21
CA ILE A 76 -8.15 -10.84 9.49
C ILE A 76 -6.86 -11.56 9.87
N VAL A 77 -5.72 -10.86 9.87
CA VAL A 77 -4.42 -11.44 10.22
C VAL A 77 -4.41 -12.03 11.63
N ASN A 78 -5.12 -11.42 12.57
CA ASN A 78 -5.20 -11.90 13.94
C ASN A 78 -6.19 -13.06 14.14
N ASN A 79 -7.19 -13.19 13.29
CA ASN A 79 -8.24 -14.21 13.45
C ASN A 79 -7.93 -15.56 12.79
N PHE A 80 -6.96 -15.61 11.88
CA PHE A 80 -6.57 -16.85 11.22
C PHE A 80 -5.17 -17.28 11.65
N SER A 81 -5.00 -18.55 12.01
CA SER A 81 -3.70 -19.09 12.42
C SER A 81 -2.88 -19.60 11.24
N ASN A 82 -3.53 -20.02 10.17
CA ASN A 82 -2.91 -20.56 8.97
C ASN A 82 -2.65 -19.42 7.97
N VAL A 83 -1.43 -19.36 7.42
CA VAL A 83 -1.03 -18.29 6.50
C VAL A 83 -1.80 -18.33 5.17
N ASN A 84 -2.13 -19.51 4.66
CA ASN A 84 -2.89 -19.65 3.43
C ASN A 84 -4.35 -19.19 3.63
N GLU A 85 -4.95 -19.57 4.74
CA GLU A 85 -6.32 -19.12 5.10
C GLU A 85 -6.35 -17.61 5.30
N THR A 86 -5.33 -17.04 5.92
CA THR A 86 -5.18 -15.59 6.08
C THR A 86 -5.15 -14.87 4.72
N ALA A 87 -4.31 -15.34 3.80
CA ALA A 87 -4.20 -14.74 2.47
C ALA A 87 -5.52 -14.83 1.69
N MET A 88 -6.18 -15.99 1.73
CA MET A 88 -7.49 -16.20 1.11
C MET A 88 -8.57 -15.31 1.72
N ALA A 89 -8.60 -15.17 3.05
CA ALA A 89 -9.57 -14.32 3.75
C ALA A 89 -9.39 -12.83 3.39
N LEU A 90 -8.14 -12.37 3.26
CA LEU A 90 -7.82 -11.02 2.79
C LEU A 90 -8.35 -10.78 1.37
N GLU A 91 -8.11 -11.71 0.46
CA GLU A 91 -8.59 -11.63 -0.91
C GLU A 91 -10.12 -11.59 -1.00
N ILE A 92 -10.80 -12.50 -0.30
CA ILE A 92 -12.27 -12.55 -0.26
C ILE A 92 -12.86 -11.27 0.32
N LYS A 93 -12.25 -10.74 1.38
CA LYS A 93 -12.73 -9.49 2.00
C LYS A 93 -12.54 -8.31 1.07
N ALA A 94 -11.41 -8.23 0.37
CA ALA A 94 -11.13 -7.18 -0.60
C ALA A 94 -12.14 -7.21 -1.75
N GLU A 95 -12.43 -8.39 -2.31
CA GLU A 95 -13.42 -8.56 -3.36
C GLU A 95 -14.82 -8.09 -2.92
N LYS A 96 -15.27 -8.54 -1.75
CA LYS A 96 -16.56 -8.12 -1.20
C LYS A 96 -16.63 -6.62 -0.94
N THR A 97 -15.56 -6.04 -0.43
CA THR A 97 -15.51 -4.59 -0.12
C THR A 97 -15.51 -3.78 -1.40
N ALA A 98 -14.73 -4.15 -2.40
CA ALA A 98 -14.70 -3.50 -3.70
C ALA A 98 -16.08 -3.55 -4.40
N THR A 99 -16.69 -4.73 -4.43
CA THR A 99 -18.03 -4.91 -5.01
C THR A 99 -19.07 -4.05 -4.30
N LYS A 100 -19.08 -4.06 -2.97
CA LYS A 100 -20.02 -3.26 -2.15
C LYS A 100 -19.87 -1.76 -2.42
N ASN A 101 -18.65 -1.29 -2.61
CA ASN A 101 -18.33 0.13 -2.79
C ASN A 101 -18.29 0.56 -4.26
N GLY A 102 -18.51 -0.34 -5.21
CA GLY A 102 -18.42 -0.05 -6.64
C GLY A 102 -17.01 0.33 -7.10
N ILE A 103 -15.98 -0.19 -6.42
CA ILE A 103 -14.57 0.07 -6.73
C ILE A 103 -14.07 -0.96 -7.72
N SER A 104 -13.47 -0.51 -8.82
CA SER A 104 -12.71 -1.38 -9.71
C SER A 104 -11.39 -1.76 -9.03
N ARG A 105 -11.15 -3.06 -8.87
CA ARG A 105 -9.91 -3.57 -8.28
C ARG A 105 -8.81 -3.68 -9.33
N ASP A 106 -7.59 -3.39 -8.90
CA ASP A 106 -6.38 -3.77 -9.61
C ASP A 106 -5.98 -5.21 -9.25
N ASN A 107 -5.06 -5.77 -10.01
CA ASN A 107 -4.46 -7.06 -9.69
C ASN A 107 -3.90 -7.05 -8.27
N THR A 108 -4.17 -8.12 -7.54
CA THR A 108 -3.80 -8.20 -6.11
C THR A 108 -2.81 -9.32 -5.89
N THR A 109 -1.71 -9.00 -5.24
CA THR A 109 -0.73 -9.97 -4.76
C THR A 109 -0.59 -9.85 -3.26
N ILE A 110 -0.65 -10.98 -2.56
CA ILE A 110 -0.57 -11.05 -1.10
C ILE A 110 0.40 -12.16 -0.70
N ALA A 111 1.35 -11.84 0.17
CA ALA A 111 2.21 -12.82 0.81
C ALA A 111 2.10 -12.67 2.33
N VAL A 112 1.83 -13.75 3.03
CA VAL A 112 1.71 -13.80 4.49
C VAL A 112 2.80 -14.71 5.05
N LEU A 113 3.64 -14.16 5.92
CA LEU A 113 4.71 -14.89 6.60
C LEU A 113 4.39 -14.93 8.10
N LYS A 114 4.62 -16.08 8.70
CA LYS A 114 4.53 -16.26 10.15
C LYS A 114 5.89 -16.63 10.69
N ILE A 115 6.35 -15.92 11.69
CA ILE A 115 7.60 -16.24 12.39
C ILE A 115 7.37 -17.41 13.32
N LYS A 116 8.20 -18.42 13.18
CA LYS A 116 8.16 -19.63 14.02
C LYS A 116 8.93 -19.43 15.33
#